data_47196eb0121505705a13cae8dcafe780
#
_entry.id   47196eb0121505705a13cae8dcafe780
#
_cell.length_a   1.000
_cell.length_b   1.000
_cell.length_c   1.000
_cell.angle_alpha   90.00
_cell.angle_beta   90.00
_cell.angle_gamma   90.00
#
_symmetry.space_group_name_H-M   'P 1'
#
loop_
_entity.id
_entity.type
_entity.pdbx_description
1 polymer ?
#
loop_
_entity_poly.entity_id
_entity_poly.type
_entity_poly.pdbx_seq_one_letter_code
_entity_poly.pdbx_strand_id
1 'polypeptide(L)'
;MRAAAEINLAAIGSNVLRLKAAAGDSELLAVVKADGYGHGMVPSARAARAAGAQYLGVALPEEAIAVRESGDGGPLMAWLYAPEDDLAECVERRVELSVASLDQLQQVVAAAVKVGQRAPIHLKVDTGLGRSGAMPDQWPSLVDAARGRQDRGVVEIVGVWSHLASADEPESGTTRRQIEQFHAALDAVAEAGVEPRLRHLANSAGTLVHPDARFDMVRCGIAVYGLSPGPAVGTSASLGLIPAMRVT
;
A
#
# COMPACT_ATOMS: atom_id res chain seq x y z
N MET A 1 36.00 -15.15 -10.23
CA MET A 1 34.64 -15.43 -9.68
C MET A 1 33.68 -14.37 -10.21
N ARG A 2 32.52 -14.77 -10.65
CA ARG A 2 31.46 -13.79 -10.98
C ARG A 2 30.80 -13.38 -9.69
N ALA A 3 30.44 -12.11 -9.54
CA ALA A 3 29.64 -11.65 -8.40
C ALA A 3 28.29 -12.39 -8.35
N ALA A 4 27.82 -12.74 -7.17
CA ALA A 4 26.51 -13.34 -6.95
C ALA A 4 25.73 -12.53 -5.91
N ALA A 5 24.41 -12.41 -6.12
CA ALA A 5 23.48 -11.90 -5.11
C ALA A 5 22.72 -13.08 -4.52
N GLU A 6 22.87 -13.27 -3.22
CA GLU A 6 22.15 -14.30 -2.46
C GLU A 6 20.98 -13.65 -1.72
N ILE A 7 19.78 -14.20 -1.89
CA ILE A 7 18.55 -13.71 -1.22
C ILE A 7 18.19 -14.67 -0.08
N ASN A 8 18.10 -14.12 1.12
CA ASN A 8 17.68 -14.84 2.33
C ASN A 8 16.18 -14.63 2.60
N LEU A 9 15.35 -15.52 2.14
CA LEU A 9 13.89 -15.46 2.34
C LEU A 9 13.50 -15.60 3.82
N ALA A 10 14.27 -16.29 4.64
CA ALA A 10 14.02 -16.38 6.07
C ALA A 10 14.22 -15.04 6.76
N ALA A 11 15.17 -14.21 6.30
CA ALA A 11 15.33 -12.84 6.77
C ALA A 11 14.10 -11.98 6.45
N ILE A 12 13.52 -12.11 5.23
CA ILE A 12 12.26 -11.44 4.87
C ILE A 12 11.16 -11.83 5.85
N GLY A 13 10.98 -13.12 6.13
CA GLY A 13 10.00 -13.62 7.10
C GLY A 13 10.21 -13.03 8.49
N SER A 14 11.45 -13.04 8.99
CA SER A 14 11.80 -12.46 10.29
C SER A 14 11.51 -10.97 10.37
N ASN A 15 11.81 -10.22 9.30
CA ASN A 15 11.53 -8.78 9.22
C ASN A 15 10.01 -8.51 9.24
N VAL A 16 9.21 -9.30 8.51
CA VAL A 16 7.74 -9.21 8.55
C VAL A 16 7.22 -9.42 9.95
N LEU A 17 7.67 -10.44 10.68
CA LEU A 17 7.29 -10.68 12.08
C LEU A 17 7.66 -9.49 12.97
N ARG A 18 8.86 -8.94 12.80
CA ARG A 18 9.31 -7.74 13.54
C ARG A 18 8.44 -6.52 13.26
N LEU A 19 8.07 -6.31 11.98
CA LEU A 19 7.21 -5.20 11.57
C LEU A 19 5.77 -5.37 12.04
N LYS A 20 5.25 -6.59 12.05
CA LYS A 20 3.93 -6.90 12.65
C LYS A 20 3.90 -6.56 14.14
N ALA A 21 4.93 -6.93 14.88
CA ALA A 21 5.04 -6.58 16.29
C ALA A 21 5.10 -5.05 16.50
N ALA A 22 5.74 -4.31 15.59
CA ALA A 22 5.74 -2.85 15.63
C ALA A 22 4.40 -2.23 15.22
N ALA A 23 3.67 -2.86 14.30
CA ALA A 23 2.36 -2.39 13.84
C ALA A 23 1.26 -2.50 14.91
N GLY A 24 1.43 -3.37 15.91
CA GLY A 24 0.40 -3.62 16.92
C GLY A 24 -0.81 -4.34 16.32
N ASP A 25 -2.00 -3.77 16.50
CA ASP A 25 -3.25 -4.33 15.99
C ASP A 25 -3.49 -4.06 14.49
N SER A 26 -2.68 -3.18 13.87
CA SER A 26 -2.83 -2.85 12.45
C SER A 26 -2.47 -4.03 11.55
N GLU A 27 -3.21 -4.21 10.46
CA GLU A 27 -2.85 -5.16 9.40
C GLU A 27 -1.51 -4.75 8.75
N LEU A 28 -0.74 -5.72 8.27
CA LEU A 28 0.51 -5.45 7.57
C LEU A 28 0.37 -5.76 6.09
N LEU A 29 0.58 -4.73 5.26
CA LEU A 29 0.79 -4.85 3.83
C LEU A 29 2.30 -4.90 3.56
N ALA A 30 2.78 -6.05 3.06
CA ALA A 30 4.15 -6.18 2.58
C ALA A 30 4.24 -5.71 1.13
N VAL A 31 5.09 -4.72 0.87
CA VAL A 31 5.28 -4.15 -0.46
C VAL A 31 6.33 -4.96 -1.22
N VAL A 32 5.91 -5.59 -2.33
CA VAL A 32 6.75 -6.47 -3.14
C VAL A 32 6.97 -5.97 -4.58
N LYS A 33 6.67 -4.72 -4.85
CA LYS A 33 6.88 -4.04 -6.14
C LYS A 33 8.35 -4.07 -6.59
N ALA A 34 8.60 -3.74 -7.85
CA ALA A 34 9.94 -3.64 -8.45
C ALA A 34 10.74 -4.91 -8.19
N ASP A 35 10.16 -6.05 -8.56
CA ASP A 35 10.72 -7.39 -8.33
C ASP A 35 11.13 -7.62 -6.86
N GLY A 36 10.25 -7.24 -5.90
CA GLY A 36 10.56 -7.35 -4.48
C GLY A 36 11.77 -6.50 -4.08
N TYR A 37 11.84 -5.26 -4.57
CA TYR A 37 13.04 -4.41 -4.39
C TYR A 37 14.34 -5.10 -4.88
N GLY A 38 14.23 -5.87 -5.97
CA GLY A 38 15.33 -6.64 -6.54
C GLY A 38 15.64 -7.96 -5.83
N HIS A 39 14.76 -8.41 -4.92
CA HIS A 39 14.93 -9.68 -4.17
C HIS A 39 14.12 -10.84 -4.78
N GLY A 40 13.44 -10.62 -5.90
CA GLY A 40 12.48 -11.56 -6.48
C GLY A 40 11.09 -11.39 -5.87
N MET A 41 10.13 -10.91 -6.68
CA MET A 41 8.79 -10.55 -6.22
C MET A 41 8.03 -11.76 -5.67
N VAL A 42 7.93 -12.83 -6.43
CA VAL A 42 7.14 -14.01 -6.04
C VAL A 42 7.72 -14.72 -4.81
N PRO A 43 9.05 -15.02 -4.72
CA PRO A 43 9.62 -15.58 -3.50
C PRO A 43 9.41 -14.68 -2.27
N SER A 44 9.59 -13.36 -2.42
CA SER A 44 9.39 -12.39 -1.34
C SER A 44 7.92 -12.34 -0.89
N ALA A 45 6.97 -12.35 -1.82
CA ALA A 45 5.54 -12.42 -1.54
C ALA A 45 5.17 -13.66 -0.72
N ARG A 46 5.65 -14.83 -1.14
CA ARG A 46 5.43 -16.09 -0.42
C ARG A 46 6.03 -16.08 0.99
N ALA A 47 7.26 -15.57 1.14
CA ALA A 47 7.91 -15.44 2.44
C ALA A 47 7.14 -14.48 3.36
N ALA A 48 6.69 -13.34 2.83
CA ALA A 48 5.89 -12.37 3.57
C ALA A 48 4.54 -12.96 4.02
N ARG A 49 3.82 -13.66 3.13
CA ARG A 49 2.56 -14.35 3.47
C ARG A 49 2.75 -15.42 4.55
N ALA A 50 3.77 -16.26 4.40
CA ALA A 50 4.09 -17.32 5.37
C ALA A 50 4.41 -16.74 6.76
N ALA A 51 5.00 -15.54 6.82
CA ALA A 51 5.26 -14.81 8.06
C ALA A 51 4.04 -14.00 8.56
N GLY A 52 2.90 -14.10 7.88
CA GLY A 52 1.63 -13.53 8.33
C GLY A 52 1.35 -12.09 7.84
N ALA A 53 1.94 -11.64 6.73
CA ALA A 53 1.47 -10.42 6.08
C ALA A 53 0.04 -10.64 5.56
N GLN A 54 -0.90 -9.82 6.02
CA GLN A 54 -2.32 -9.92 5.65
C GLN A 54 -2.55 -9.42 4.23
N TYR A 55 -1.77 -8.41 3.80
CA TYR A 55 -1.83 -7.81 2.48
C TYR A 55 -0.50 -7.92 1.75
N LEU A 56 -0.56 -7.96 0.43
CA LEU A 56 0.56 -7.63 -0.45
C LEU A 56 0.26 -6.34 -1.20
N GLY A 57 1.32 -5.63 -1.59
CA GLY A 57 1.18 -4.42 -2.36
C GLY A 57 2.25 -4.31 -3.45
N VAL A 58 1.79 -3.94 -4.64
CA VAL A 58 2.62 -3.75 -5.83
C VAL A 58 2.37 -2.38 -6.46
N ALA A 59 3.27 -1.94 -7.33
CA ALA A 59 3.06 -0.67 -8.01
C ALA A 59 2.11 -0.83 -9.20
N LEU A 60 2.35 -1.81 -10.07
CA LEU A 60 1.79 -1.91 -11.40
C LEU A 60 0.79 -3.05 -11.54
N PRO A 61 -0.19 -2.95 -12.45
CA PRO A 61 -1.14 -4.02 -12.77
C PRO A 61 -0.47 -5.35 -13.13
N GLU A 62 0.55 -5.31 -13.98
CA GLU A 62 1.28 -6.50 -14.41
C GLU A 62 2.02 -7.19 -13.26
N GLU A 63 2.52 -6.45 -12.28
CA GLU A 63 3.08 -7.04 -11.06
C GLU A 63 1.98 -7.77 -10.25
N ALA A 64 0.78 -7.17 -10.17
CA ALA A 64 -0.33 -7.79 -9.48
C ALA A 64 -0.79 -9.09 -10.18
N ILE A 65 -0.87 -9.08 -11.50
CA ILE A 65 -1.20 -10.26 -12.30
C ILE A 65 -0.17 -11.36 -12.07
N ALA A 66 1.14 -11.04 -12.13
CA ALA A 66 2.21 -12.02 -11.89
C ALA A 66 2.14 -12.62 -10.46
N VAL A 67 1.78 -11.82 -9.44
CA VAL A 67 1.53 -12.33 -8.07
C VAL A 67 0.35 -13.29 -8.08
N ARG A 68 -0.76 -12.98 -8.74
CA ARG A 68 -1.92 -13.86 -8.88
C ARG A 68 -1.61 -15.15 -9.61
N GLU A 69 -0.87 -15.09 -10.71
CA GLU A 69 -0.42 -16.26 -11.48
C GLU A 69 0.50 -17.18 -10.68
N SER A 70 1.23 -16.64 -9.70
CA SER A 70 2.05 -17.43 -8.77
C SER A 70 1.25 -18.24 -7.76
N GLY A 71 -0.10 -18.09 -7.74
CA GLY A 71 -1.04 -18.79 -6.86
C GLY A 71 -1.40 -18.03 -5.60
N ASP A 72 -1.01 -16.75 -5.42
CA ASP A 72 -1.47 -15.93 -4.29
C ASP A 72 -2.93 -15.53 -4.47
N GLY A 73 -3.81 -15.96 -3.57
CA GLY A 73 -5.24 -15.61 -3.54
C GLY A 73 -5.62 -14.60 -2.45
N GLY A 74 -4.66 -14.13 -1.66
CA GLY A 74 -4.90 -13.19 -0.55
C GLY A 74 -5.13 -11.75 -1.02
N PRO A 75 -5.50 -10.82 -0.11
CA PRO A 75 -5.66 -9.41 -0.44
C PRO A 75 -4.42 -8.80 -1.10
N LEU A 76 -4.59 -8.14 -2.23
CA LEU A 76 -3.50 -7.59 -3.04
C LEU A 76 -3.90 -6.24 -3.62
N MET A 77 -3.06 -5.23 -3.41
CA MET A 77 -3.30 -3.85 -3.87
C MET A 77 -2.28 -3.42 -4.92
N ALA A 78 -2.74 -2.77 -6.00
CA ALA A 78 -1.92 -2.07 -7.00
C ALA A 78 -2.28 -0.58 -7.01
N TRP A 79 -1.27 0.32 -7.22
CA TRP A 79 -1.51 1.75 -7.04
C TRP A 79 -1.00 2.67 -8.13
N LEU A 80 -0.36 2.19 -9.18
CA LEU A 80 0.04 2.98 -10.34
C LEU A 80 -0.42 2.29 -11.62
N TYR A 81 -1.11 3.03 -12.45
CA TYR A 81 -1.49 2.61 -13.80
C TYR A 81 -1.69 3.83 -14.68
N ALA A 82 -1.44 3.66 -15.96
CA ALA A 82 -1.59 4.69 -16.97
C ALA A 82 -3.02 4.76 -17.50
N PRO A 83 -3.45 5.88 -18.09
CA PRO A 83 -4.80 6.00 -18.66
C PRO A 83 -5.14 4.96 -19.73
N GLU A 84 -4.13 4.42 -20.43
CA GLU A 84 -4.26 3.41 -21.47
C GLU A 84 -4.25 1.95 -20.96
N ASP A 85 -3.96 1.72 -19.69
CA ASP A 85 -3.91 0.37 -19.13
C ASP A 85 -5.30 -0.27 -19.07
N ASP A 86 -5.43 -1.51 -19.53
CA ASP A 86 -6.66 -2.30 -19.37
C ASP A 86 -6.68 -2.97 -17.98
N LEU A 87 -7.52 -2.45 -17.10
CA LEU A 87 -7.66 -2.95 -15.73
C LEU A 87 -8.61 -4.13 -15.58
N ALA A 88 -9.18 -4.64 -16.67
CA ALA A 88 -10.19 -5.70 -16.64
C ALA A 88 -9.67 -6.96 -15.92
N GLU A 89 -8.47 -7.42 -16.25
CA GLU A 89 -7.87 -8.60 -15.61
C GLU A 89 -7.61 -8.38 -14.11
N CYS A 90 -7.22 -7.16 -13.71
CA CYS A 90 -7.07 -6.81 -12.30
C CYS A 90 -8.39 -6.94 -11.55
N VAL A 91 -9.50 -6.45 -12.12
CA VAL A 91 -10.83 -6.56 -11.53
C VAL A 91 -11.27 -8.02 -11.46
N GLU A 92 -11.11 -8.79 -12.55
CA GLU A 92 -11.44 -10.22 -12.61
C GLU A 92 -10.72 -11.03 -11.53
N ARG A 93 -9.45 -10.73 -11.31
CA ARG A 93 -8.58 -11.37 -10.31
C ARG A 93 -8.67 -10.74 -8.93
N ARG A 94 -9.65 -9.84 -8.72
CA ARG A 94 -9.88 -9.14 -7.43
C ARG A 94 -8.62 -8.46 -6.88
N VAL A 95 -7.89 -7.76 -7.73
CA VAL A 95 -6.84 -6.83 -7.32
C VAL A 95 -7.51 -5.53 -6.86
N GLU A 96 -7.14 -5.06 -5.68
CA GLU A 96 -7.64 -3.82 -5.13
C GLU A 96 -6.88 -2.63 -5.76
N LEU A 97 -7.59 -1.70 -6.38
CA LEU A 97 -6.99 -0.64 -7.19
C LEU A 97 -7.02 0.71 -6.44
N SER A 98 -5.90 1.41 -6.43
CA SER A 98 -5.84 2.77 -5.90
C SER A 98 -6.47 3.75 -6.88
N VAL A 99 -7.32 4.66 -6.38
CA VAL A 99 -7.98 5.69 -7.17
C VAL A 99 -7.68 7.06 -6.56
N ALA A 100 -7.07 7.95 -7.33
CA ALA A 100 -6.63 9.28 -6.90
C ALA A 100 -7.27 10.44 -7.71
N SER A 101 -8.12 10.12 -8.69
CA SER A 101 -8.82 11.11 -9.53
C SER A 101 -10.12 10.57 -10.08
N LEU A 102 -10.97 11.46 -10.59
CA LEU A 102 -12.20 11.06 -11.28
C LEU A 102 -11.92 10.25 -12.54
N ASP A 103 -10.86 10.56 -13.28
CA ASP A 103 -10.47 9.82 -14.49
C ASP A 103 -10.07 8.37 -14.14
N GLN A 104 -9.27 8.20 -13.07
CA GLN A 104 -8.93 6.86 -12.58
C GLN A 104 -10.18 6.09 -12.09
N LEU A 105 -11.11 6.78 -11.43
CA LEU A 105 -12.39 6.17 -11.04
C LEU A 105 -13.16 5.69 -12.27
N GLN A 106 -13.23 6.51 -13.34
CA GLN A 106 -13.91 6.14 -14.58
C GLN A 106 -13.24 4.93 -15.25
N GLN A 107 -11.91 4.87 -15.28
CA GLN A 107 -11.16 3.75 -15.83
C GLN A 107 -11.46 2.44 -15.08
N VAL A 108 -11.45 2.46 -13.74
CA VAL A 108 -11.82 1.30 -12.92
C VAL A 108 -13.29 0.91 -13.11
N VAL A 109 -14.21 1.88 -13.19
CA VAL A 109 -15.63 1.63 -13.47
C VAL A 109 -15.82 0.97 -14.83
N ALA A 110 -15.11 1.43 -15.87
CA ALA A 110 -15.16 0.82 -17.20
C ALA A 110 -14.70 -0.66 -17.16
N ALA A 111 -13.60 -0.94 -16.45
CA ALA A 111 -13.11 -2.30 -16.24
C ALA A 111 -14.13 -3.17 -15.47
N ALA A 112 -14.72 -2.66 -14.40
CA ALA A 112 -15.74 -3.36 -13.61
C ALA A 112 -16.98 -3.73 -14.45
N VAL A 113 -17.46 -2.79 -15.27
CA VAL A 113 -18.59 -3.01 -16.18
C VAL A 113 -18.24 -4.03 -17.28
N LYS A 114 -17.03 -3.94 -17.86
CA LYS A 114 -16.55 -4.87 -18.89
C LYS A 114 -16.51 -6.32 -18.37
N VAL A 115 -16.06 -6.50 -17.12
CA VAL A 115 -15.96 -7.83 -16.47
C VAL A 115 -17.29 -8.29 -15.86
N GLY A 116 -18.19 -7.37 -15.57
CA GLY A 116 -19.42 -7.66 -14.84
C GLY A 116 -19.20 -7.99 -13.37
N GLN A 117 -18.12 -7.48 -12.78
CA GLN A 117 -17.76 -7.67 -11.37
C GLN A 117 -17.54 -6.34 -10.66
N ARG A 118 -17.85 -6.31 -9.38
CA ARG A 118 -17.60 -5.16 -8.51
C ARG A 118 -16.09 -5.01 -8.28
N ALA A 119 -15.52 -3.83 -8.60
CA ALA A 119 -14.11 -3.56 -8.42
C ALA A 119 -13.81 -3.06 -6.99
N PRO A 120 -12.90 -3.70 -6.25
CA PRO A 120 -12.45 -3.19 -4.96
C PRO A 120 -11.45 -2.04 -5.16
N ILE A 121 -11.68 -0.91 -4.47
CA ILE A 121 -10.85 0.29 -4.63
C ILE A 121 -10.39 0.87 -3.29
N HIS A 122 -9.24 1.55 -3.33
CA HIS A 122 -8.74 2.41 -2.26
C HIS A 122 -8.65 3.85 -2.75
N LEU A 123 -9.39 4.75 -2.12
CA LEU A 123 -9.33 6.18 -2.44
C LEU A 123 -8.06 6.79 -1.86
N LYS A 124 -7.32 7.50 -2.70
CA LYS A 124 -6.05 8.12 -2.31
C LYS A 124 -6.16 9.64 -2.24
N VAL A 125 -5.87 10.21 -1.07
CA VAL A 125 -5.75 11.66 -0.87
C VAL A 125 -4.27 12.06 -0.78
N ASP A 126 -3.91 13.24 -1.29
CA ASP A 126 -2.60 13.85 -1.03
C ASP A 126 -2.69 14.70 0.26
N THR A 127 -1.91 14.30 1.25
CA THR A 127 -1.81 14.99 2.54
C THR A 127 -0.52 15.80 2.67
N GLY A 128 0.16 16.09 1.54
CA GLY A 128 1.35 16.93 1.52
C GLY A 128 2.62 16.26 0.99
N LEU A 129 2.52 15.07 0.35
CA LEU A 129 3.65 14.47 -0.36
C LEU A 129 3.88 15.13 -1.73
N GLY A 130 2.81 15.61 -2.40
CA GLY A 130 2.91 16.26 -3.70
C GLY A 130 3.29 15.34 -4.86
N ARG A 131 3.03 14.03 -4.74
CA ARG A 131 3.40 13.05 -5.79
C ARG A 131 2.20 12.45 -6.51
N SER A 132 1.21 12.00 -5.77
CA SER A 132 -0.06 11.48 -6.27
C SER A 132 -1.07 11.40 -5.14
N GLY A 133 -2.36 11.50 -5.48
CA GLY A 133 -3.47 11.59 -4.55
C GLY A 133 -4.41 12.71 -4.99
N ALA A 134 -5.68 12.62 -4.69
CA ALA A 134 -6.60 13.72 -4.90
C ALA A 134 -6.19 14.89 -4.00
N MET A 135 -6.11 16.09 -4.58
CA MET A 135 -5.85 17.30 -3.82
C MET A 135 -7.05 17.62 -2.90
N PRO A 136 -6.85 18.38 -1.81
CA PRO A 136 -7.93 18.65 -0.85
C PRO A 136 -9.19 19.26 -1.47
N ASP A 137 -9.05 20.09 -2.51
CA ASP A 137 -10.16 20.69 -3.25
C ASP A 137 -10.89 19.70 -4.18
N GLN A 138 -10.21 18.65 -4.63
CA GLN A 138 -10.76 17.59 -5.47
C GLN A 138 -11.34 16.43 -4.65
N TRP A 139 -10.92 16.30 -3.39
CA TRP A 139 -11.24 15.16 -2.54
C TRP A 139 -12.75 14.93 -2.35
N PRO A 140 -13.58 15.94 -1.98
CA PRO A 140 -15.01 15.74 -1.82
C PRO A 140 -15.68 15.20 -3.08
N SER A 141 -15.35 15.76 -4.25
CA SER A 141 -15.91 15.33 -5.53
C SER A 141 -15.55 13.88 -5.88
N LEU A 142 -14.33 13.45 -5.56
CA LEU A 142 -13.91 12.06 -5.77
C LEU A 142 -14.65 11.11 -4.84
N VAL A 143 -14.80 11.47 -3.55
CA VAL A 143 -15.53 10.67 -2.55
C VAL A 143 -16.99 10.51 -2.95
N ASP A 144 -17.68 11.59 -3.31
CA ASP A 144 -19.08 11.56 -3.73
C ASP A 144 -19.29 10.70 -5.00
N ALA A 145 -18.39 10.86 -5.99
CA ALA A 145 -18.46 10.06 -7.20
C ALA A 145 -18.24 8.57 -6.91
N ALA A 146 -17.26 8.22 -6.08
CA ALA A 146 -16.97 6.83 -5.71
C ALA A 146 -18.13 6.22 -4.91
N ARG A 147 -18.71 6.97 -3.97
CA ARG A 147 -19.91 6.56 -3.24
C ARG A 147 -21.06 6.26 -4.19
N GLY A 148 -21.36 7.16 -5.12
CA GLY A 148 -22.43 6.92 -6.11
C GLY A 148 -22.19 5.68 -6.99
N ARG A 149 -20.95 5.26 -7.23
CA ARG A 149 -20.61 4.00 -7.90
C ARG A 149 -20.75 2.79 -6.97
N GLN A 150 -20.42 2.96 -5.69
CA GLN A 150 -20.62 1.94 -4.66
C GLN A 150 -22.11 1.64 -4.45
N ASP A 151 -22.95 2.65 -4.36
CA ASP A 151 -24.41 2.51 -4.21
C ASP A 151 -25.06 1.75 -5.38
N ARG A 152 -24.44 1.83 -6.56
CA ARG A 152 -24.86 1.06 -7.77
C ARG A 152 -24.21 -0.31 -7.86
N GLY A 153 -23.41 -0.72 -6.90
CA GLY A 153 -22.73 -2.03 -6.89
C GLY A 153 -21.59 -2.19 -7.89
N VAL A 154 -21.07 -1.09 -8.47
CA VAL A 154 -20.00 -1.12 -9.47
C VAL A 154 -18.61 -1.17 -8.84
N VAL A 155 -18.40 -0.42 -7.73
CA VAL A 155 -17.15 -0.47 -6.98
C VAL A 155 -17.42 -0.79 -5.51
N GLU A 156 -16.37 -1.19 -4.80
CA GLU A 156 -16.34 -1.33 -3.35
C GLU A 156 -15.22 -0.44 -2.80
N ILE A 157 -15.56 0.56 -1.97
CA ILE A 157 -14.57 1.37 -1.30
C ILE A 157 -14.04 0.57 -0.10
N VAL A 158 -12.94 -0.17 -0.35
CA VAL A 158 -12.28 -0.98 0.67
C VAL A 158 -11.50 -0.12 1.64
N GLY A 159 -10.84 0.92 1.14
CA GLY A 159 -9.96 1.73 1.97
C GLY A 159 -9.81 3.18 1.52
N VAL A 160 -9.25 3.96 2.45
CA VAL A 160 -8.77 5.33 2.22
C VAL A 160 -7.32 5.41 2.65
N TRP A 161 -6.48 6.08 1.85
CA TRP A 161 -5.07 6.12 2.12
C TRP A 161 -4.34 7.38 1.65
N SER A 162 -3.17 7.59 2.24
CA SER A 162 -2.19 8.56 1.78
C SER A 162 -0.77 8.03 1.94
N HIS A 163 0.24 8.87 1.71
CA HIS A 163 1.64 8.50 1.86
C HIS A 163 2.43 9.60 2.55
N LEU A 164 3.24 9.20 3.54
CA LEU A 164 4.06 10.12 4.31
C LEU A 164 5.28 10.59 3.49
N ALA A 165 5.56 11.88 3.54
CA ALA A 165 6.67 12.52 2.83
C ALA A 165 8.00 12.35 3.56
N SER A 166 8.02 12.55 4.88
CA SER A 166 9.22 12.66 5.71
C SER A 166 9.08 11.87 7.02
N ALA A 167 8.50 10.66 6.97
CA ALA A 167 8.34 9.84 8.16
C ALA A 167 9.68 9.35 8.73
N ASP A 168 10.73 9.36 7.94
CA ASP A 168 12.11 9.07 8.29
C ASP A 168 12.82 10.25 8.99
N GLU A 169 12.16 11.42 9.08
CA GLU A 169 12.58 12.60 9.82
C GLU A 169 11.60 12.91 10.96
N PRO A 170 11.61 12.14 12.07
CA PRO A 170 10.56 12.22 13.09
C PRO A 170 10.43 13.60 13.74
N GLU A 171 11.51 14.39 13.78
CA GLU A 171 11.53 15.73 14.37
C GLU A 171 11.00 16.84 13.43
N SER A 172 10.75 16.55 12.15
CA SER A 172 10.39 17.60 11.16
C SER A 172 9.00 18.20 11.36
N GLY A 173 8.12 17.55 12.12
CA GLY A 173 6.72 17.96 12.29
C GLY A 173 5.84 17.76 11.03
N THR A 174 6.41 17.40 9.90
CA THR A 174 5.69 17.18 8.64
C THR A 174 4.71 16.01 8.76
N THR A 175 5.15 14.90 9.36
CA THR A 175 4.31 13.72 9.57
C THR A 175 3.08 14.04 10.41
N ARG A 176 3.21 14.84 11.47
CA ARG A 176 2.06 15.25 12.29
C ARG A 176 1.04 16.05 11.47
N ARG A 177 1.49 17.03 10.67
CA ARG A 177 0.58 17.77 9.77
C ARG A 177 -0.12 16.86 8.76
N GLN A 178 0.58 15.86 8.22
CA GLN A 178 -0.03 14.88 7.30
C GLN A 178 -1.06 14.00 8.00
N ILE A 179 -0.84 13.62 9.26
CA ILE A 179 -1.83 12.88 10.07
C ILE A 179 -3.09 13.74 10.28
N GLU A 180 -2.93 15.02 10.66
CA GLU A 180 -4.04 15.96 10.83
C GLU A 180 -4.85 16.12 9.54
N GLN A 181 -4.18 16.29 8.40
CA GLN A 181 -4.84 16.37 7.10
C GLN A 181 -5.52 15.06 6.69
N PHE A 182 -4.94 13.92 7.08
CA PHE A 182 -5.55 12.63 6.81
C PHE A 182 -6.82 12.43 7.65
N HIS A 183 -6.85 12.88 8.91
CA HIS A 183 -8.07 12.90 9.71
C HIS A 183 -9.15 13.77 9.07
N ALA A 184 -8.83 14.99 8.63
CA ALA A 184 -9.79 15.86 7.94
C ALA A 184 -10.34 15.21 6.64
N ALA A 185 -9.49 14.47 5.91
CA ALA A 185 -9.93 13.73 4.73
C ALA A 185 -10.86 12.56 5.10
N LEU A 186 -10.63 11.89 6.23
CA LEU A 186 -11.51 10.82 6.72
C LEU A 186 -12.85 11.36 7.23
N ASP A 187 -12.87 12.55 7.83
CA ASP A 187 -14.11 13.23 8.24
C ASP A 187 -15.02 13.50 7.02
N ALA A 188 -14.44 14.00 5.91
CA ALA A 188 -15.18 14.20 4.67
C ALA A 188 -15.74 12.89 4.08
N VAL A 189 -15.02 11.77 4.24
CA VAL A 189 -15.51 10.43 3.82
C VAL A 189 -16.69 9.99 4.68
N ALA A 190 -16.60 10.20 6.01
CA ALA A 190 -17.68 9.87 6.93
C ALA A 190 -18.91 10.76 6.70
N GLU A 191 -18.74 12.05 6.44
CA GLU A 191 -19.83 12.99 6.09
C GLU A 191 -20.55 12.57 4.80
N ALA A 192 -19.82 12.01 3.84
CA ALA A 192 -20.40 11.41 2.64
C ALA A 192 -21.13 10.08 2.90
N GLY A 193 -21.13 9.55 4.13
CA GLY A 193 -21.76 8.28 4.50
C GLY A 193 -21.00 7.06 3.99
N VAL A 194 -19.68 7.16 3.84
CA VAL A 194 -18.79 6.04 3.46
C VAL A 194 -18.02 5.57 4.69
N GLU A 195 -18.06 4.28 4.95
CA GLU A 195 -17.32 3.61 6.03
C GLU A 195 -16.30 2.63 5.45
N PRO A 196 -15.08 3.09 5.12
CA PRO A 196 -14.05 2.21 4.58
C PRO A 196 -13.56 1.25 5.67
N ARG A 197 -13.34 -0.01 5.31
CA ARG A 197 -12.77 -1.01 6.22
C ARG A 197 -11.33 -0.67 6.63
N LEU A 198 -10.56 -0.04 5.74
CA LEU A 198 -9.14 0.23 5.94
C LEU A 198 -8.81 1.72 5.78
N ARG A 199 -8.19 2.27 6.79
CA ARG A 199 -7.51 3.55 6.74
C ARG A 199 -6.01 3.27 6.84
N HIS A 200 -5.19 3.81 5.93
CA HIS A 200 -3.78 3.47 5.95
C HIS A 200 -2.87 4.61 5.47
N LEU A 201 -1.92 4.99 6.31
CA LEU A 201 -1.02 6.11 6.08
C LEU A 201 0.46 5.69 6.18
N ALA A 202 0.84 4.97 7.26
CA ALA A 202 2.21 4.63 7.58
C ALA A 202 2.91 3.80 6.50
N ASN A 203 4.10 4.23 6.10
CA ASN A 203 5.12 3.47 5.39
C ASN A 203 6.05 2.75 6.41
N SER A 204 7.20 2.21 5.99
CA SER A 204 8.15 1.53 6.90
C SER A 204 8.60 2.42 8.06
N ALA A 205 8.96 3.68 7.79
CA ALA A 205 9.35 4.62 8.85
C ALA A 205 8.16 4.95 9.75
N GLY A 206 7.00 5.30 9.16
CA GLY A 206 5.78 5.57 9.91
C GLY A 206 5.39 4.43 10.83
N THR A 207 5.53 3.18 10.39
CA THR A 207 5.26 1.99 11.20
C THR A 207 6.17 1.91 12.42
N LEU A 208 7.44 2.23 12.26
CA LEU A 208 8.44 2.07 13.32
C LEU A 208 8.42 3.21 14.35
N VAL A 209 8.25 4.47 13.92
CA VAL A 209 8.45 5.64 14.80
C VAL A 209 7.26 6.60 14.91
N HIS A 210 6.15 6.36 14.20
CA HIS A 210 4.94 7.18 14.28
C HIS A 210 3.69 6.33 14.57
N PRO A 211 3.45 5.93 15.84
CA PRO A 211 2.30 5.08 16.20
C PRO A 211 0.95 5.64 15.71
N ASP A 212 0.78 6.96 15.79
CA ASP A 212 -0.46 7.64 15.40
C ASP A 212 -0.75 7.59 13.88
N ALA A 213 0.25 7.20 13.06
CA ALA A 213 0.09 7.07 11.61
C ALA A 213 -0.34 5.65 11.18
N ARG A 214 -0.42 4.68 12.08
CA ARG A 214 -0.62 3.26 11.72
C ARG A 214 -2.02 3.00 11.21
N PHE A 215 -3.04 3.58 11.83
CA PHE A 215 -4.45 3.33 11.54
C PHE A 215 -4.78 1.83 11.48
N ASP A 216 -5.59 1.40 10.49
CA ASP A 216 -6.02 -0.01 10.37
C ASP A 216 -4.98 -0.89 9.66
N MET A 217 -4.11 -0.29 8.82
CA MET A 217 -3.11 -1.03 8.06
C MET A 217 -1.84 -0.21 7.84
N VAL A 218 -0.69 -0.87 7.98
CA VAL A 218 0.63 -0.29 7.66
C VAL A 218 1.19 -0.90 6.36
N ARG A 219 2.00 -0.12 5.62
CA ARG A 219 2.56 -0.53 4.33
C ARG A 219 4.09 -0.51 4.38
N CYS A 220 4.67 -1.66 4.68
CA CYS A 220 6.10 -1.82 4.83
C CYS A 220 6.75 -2.27 3.52
N GLY A 221 7.69 -1.48 3.01
CA GLY A 221 8.50 -1.79 1.84
C GLY A 221 9.94 -2.11 2.25
N ILE A 222 10.79 -1.11 2.27
CA ILE A 222 12.24 -1.29 2.45
C ILE A 222 12.61 -2.08 3.71
N ALA A 223 11.87 -1.92 4.80
CA ALA A 223 12.12 -2.62 6.06
C ALA A 223 11.80 -4.13 5.98
N VAL A 224 10.92 -4.58 5.06
CA VAL A 224 10.70 -6.01 4.79
C VAL A 224 11.98 -6.67 4.31
N TYR A 225 12.81 -5.94 3.57
CA TYR A 225 14.08 -6.43 3.03
C TYR A 225 15.27 -6.21 3.98
N GLY A 226 14.98 -5.75 5.21
CA GLY A 226 15.98 -5.62 6.27
C GLY A 226 16.81 -4.35 6.23
N LEU A 227 16.38 -3.36 5.46
CA LEU A 227 17.04 -2.06 5.37
C LEU A 227 16.33 -1.02 6.24
N SER A 228 17.11 -0.19 6.94
CA SER A 228 16.57 0.96 7.67
C SER A 228 15.89 1.93 6.70
N PRO A 229 14.70 2.47 7.04
CA PRO A 229 14.06 3.48 6.20
C PRO A 229 14.72 4.87 6.29
N GLY A 230 15.66 5.09 7.21
CA GLY A 230 16.38 6.35 7.33
C GLY A 230 17.27 6.40 8.56
N PRO A 231 18.36 7.18 8.54
CA PRO A 231 19.33 7.23 9.64
C PRO A 231 18.73 7.76 10.95
N ALA A 232 17.77 8.68 10.89
CA ALA A 232 17.09 9.20 12.08
C ALA A 232 16.07 8.22 12.68
N VAL A 233 15.66 7.17 11.95
CA VAL A 233 14.83 6.08 12.47
C VAL A 233 15.67 5.06 13.24
N GLY A 234 16.92 4.86 12.81
CA GLY A 234 17.87 3.92 13.39
C GLY A 234 18.60 3.09 12.36
N THR A 235 19.54 2.27 12.80
CA THR A 235 20.21 1.29 11.93
C THR A 235 19.35 0.03 11.79
N SER A 236 19.57 -0.78 10.73
CA SER A 236 18.89 -2.07 10.60
C SER A 236 19.06 -2.93 11.85
N ALA A 237 20.28 -2.98 12.44
CA ALA A 237 20.57 -3.74 13.63
C ALA A 237 19.80 -3.21 14.87
N SER A 238 19.76 -1.89 15.10
CA SER A 238 19.01 -1.32 16.24
C SER A 238 17.50 -1.51 16.12
N LEU A 239 16.98 -1.61 14.88
CA LEU A 239 15.57 -1.87 14.59
C LEU A 239 15.23 -3.37 14.63
N GLY A 240 16.22 -4.25 14.79
CA GLY A 240 16.05 -5.69 14.74
C GLY A 240 15.73 -6.23 13.34
N LEU A 241 16.17 -5.52 12.29
CA LEU A 241 15.98 -5.90 10.89
C LEU A 241 17.21 -6.64 10.37
N ILE A 242 16.99 -7.69 9.59
CA ILE A 242 18.04 -8.54 9.01
C ILE A 242 18.09 -8.27 7.50
N PRO A 243 19.22 -7.74 6.96
CA PRO A 243 19.38 -7.57 5.51
C PRO A 243 19.14 -8.89 4.77
N ALA A 244 18.24 -8.86 3.79
CA ALA A 244 17.81 -10.06 3.07
C ALA A 244 18.67 -10.34 1.80
N MET A 245 19.52 -9.40 1.39
CA MET A 245 20.42 -9.57 0.25
C MET A 245 21.87 -9.48 0.70
N ARG A 246 22.70 -10.40 0.19
CA ARG A 246 24.15 -10.39 0.31
C ARG A 246 24.77 -10.49 -1.06
N VAL A 247 25.73 -9.63 -1.35
CA VAL A 247 26.55 -9.69 -2.59
C VAL A 247 27.91 -10.28 -2.25
N THR A 248 28.35 -11.28 -3.01
CA THR A 248 29.63 -11.99 -2.84
C THR A 248 30.42 -11.98 -4.16
#